data_8db11cb0b13de318df197055c2e6b308
#
_entry.id   8db11cb0b13de318df197055c2e6b308
#
_cell.length_a   1.000
_cell.length_b   1.000
_cell.length_c   1.000
_cell.angle_alpha   90.00
_cell.angle_beta   90.00
_cell.angle_gamma   90.00
#
_symmetry.space_group_name_H-M   'P 1'
#
loop_
_entity.id
_entity.type
_entity.pdbx_description
1 polymer ?
#
loop_
_entity_poly.entity_id
_entity_poly.type
_entity_poly.pdbx_seq_one_letter_code
_entity_poly.pdbx_strand_id
1 'polypeptide(L)'
;MINEKAILVGVDGSHASYKATWWAANFAKHAGLTLQIVCAYSLPSYAAVSFDATYTAMGDDNAAHSDAQEILSKAKAIADEQGVEAATLIVTGDPASVFVELSRNYNLIVIGNRGKGGLAERLLGTTSSSLPAYAYCPIVVVPYTDDDGNLMHLNNTITKVAVGSDESKWGLKALDIAASFANMWGAELDVISAAPKVQGSDGDKAVMESFMEDLEVRIKPIEESYPDLKITRTVVPGNAVQALTKASYDHDVVVVGSRGRGGFTGLLLGSTSQGLIQHAVGPVYVVPRKYVEAAESRLDTVPSSPADVEPKALGVHRRCRGAAGAGRAAG
;
A
#
# COMPACT_ATOMS: atom_id res chain seq x y z
N MET A 1 -0.50 -0.90 18.76
CA MET A 1 0.27 0.35 18.50
C MET A 1 0.62 0.32 17.03
N ILE A 2 0.20 1.35 16.28
CA ILE A 2 0.58 1.51 14.85
C ILE A 2 2.09 1.76 14.85
N ASN A 3 2.85 0.96 14.12
CA ASN A 3 4.27 1.20 13.93
C ASN A 3 4.43 2.25 12.83
N GLU A 4 4.27 3.53 13.18
CA GLU A 4 4.28 4.68 12.27
C GLU A 4 5.63 4.89 11.54
N LYS A 5 6.62 4.06 11.85
CA LYS A 5 7.98 4.16 11.26
C LYS A 5 8.38 2.93 10.46
N ALA A 6 7.46 2.00 10.19
CA ALA A 6 7.79 0.77 9.49
C ALA A 6 6.93 0.56 8.26
N ILE A 7 7.55 0.04 7.21
CA ILE A 7 6.89 -0.55 6.06
C ILE A 7 7.04 -2.06 6.09
N LEU A 8 6.11 -2.76 5.48
CA LEU A 8 6.10 -4.20 5.42
C LEU A 8 6.31 -4.66 3.98
N VAL A 9 7.14 -5.70 3.77
CA VAL A 9 7.20 -6.42 2.50
C VAL A 9 6.81 -7.87 2.70
N GLY A 10 5.89 -8.35 1.85
CA GLY A 10 5.47 -9.74 1.81
C GLY A 10 6.32 -10.56 0.86
N VAL A 11 6.87 -11.69 1.36
CA VAL A 11 7.72 -12.58 0.58
C VAL A 11 7.22 -14.02 0.61
N ASP A 12 7.34 -14.70 -0.54
CA ASP A 12 6.99 -16.12 -0.71
C ASP A 12 8.10 -16.91 -1.41
N GLY A 13 9.26 -16.28 -1.65
CA GLY A 13 10.40 -16.86 -2.32
C GLY A 13 10.31 -16.83 -3.86
N SER A 14 9.32 -16.17 -4.43
CA SER A 14 9.28 -15.86 -5.86
C SER A 14 10.25 -14.75 -6.21
N HIS A 15 10.68 -14.68 -7.47
CA HIS A 15 11.51 -13.58 -7.96
C HIS A 15 10.79 -12.22 -7.82
N ALA A 16 9.47 -12.18 -8.02
CA ALA A 16 8.68 -10.97 -7.84
C ALA A 16 8.72 -10.48 -6.38
N SER A 17 8.63 -11.39 -5.40
CA SER A 17 8.71 -11.02 -3.98
C SER A 17 10.10 -10.52 -3.57
N TYR A 18 11.19 -11.08 -4.12
CA TYR A 18 12.53 -10.56 -3.89
C TYR A 18 12.76 -9.19 -4.53
N LYS A 19 12.19 -8.96 -5.72
CA LYS A 19 12.20 -7.65 -6.36
C LYS A 19 11.40 -6.62 -5.56
N ALA A 20 10.25 -7.04 -5.01
CA ALA A 20 9.47 -6.22 -4.08
C ALA A 20 10.27 -5.88 -2.82
N THR A 21 11.08 -6.81 -2.30
CA THR A 21 11.99 -6.57 -1.17
C THR A 21 13.03 -5.51 -1.50
N TRP A 22 13.65 -5.60 -2.68
CA TRP A 22 14.62 -4.60 -3.13
C TRP A 22 13.99 -3.21 -3.21
N TRP A 23 12.80 -3.09 -3.82
CA TRP A 23 12.07 -1.83 -3.91
C TRP A 23 11.70 -1.28 -2.52
N ALA A 24 11.20 -2.14 -1.62
CA ALA A 24 10.82 -1.77 -0.27
C ALA A 24 12.02 -1.29 0.56
N ALA A 25 13.18 -1.94 0.42
CA ALA A 25 14.41 -1.53 1.09
C ALA A 25 14.88 -0.16 0.59
N ASN A 26 14.90 0.05 -0.73
CA ASN A 26 15.27 1.34 -1.32
C ASN A 26 14.33 2.47 -0.84
N PHE A 27 13.02 2.21 -0.82
CA PHE A 27 12.04 3.15 -0.30
C PHE A 27 12.26 3.43 1.21
N ALA A 28 12.43 2.40 2.03
CA ALA A 28 12.65 2.53 3.47
C ALA A 28 13.90 3.38 3.77
N LYS A 29 14.99 3.13 3.05
CA LYS A 29 16.23 3.91 3.15
C LYS A 29 16.01 5.38 2.86
N HIS A 30 15.33 5.70 1.75
CA HIS A 30 15.06 7.08 1.35
C HIS A 30 14.15 7.80 2.33
N ALA A 31 13.11 7.12 2.80
CA ALA A 31 12.12 7.67 3.72
C ALA A 31 12.57 7.68 5.20
N GLY A 32 13.72 7.08 5.54
CA GLY A 32 14.20 6.94 6.92
C GLY A 32 13.30 6.03 7.77
N LEU A 33 12.71 4.99 7.15
CA LEU A 33 11.81 4.05 7.78
C LEU A 33 12.49 2.68 8.02
N THR A 34 11.96 1.91 8.96
CA THR A 34 12.37 0.52 9.16
C THR A 34 11.63 -0.43 8.23
N LEU A 35 12.24 -1.57 7.91
CA LEU A 35 11.64 -2.59 7.03
C LEU A 35 11.29 -3.84 7.83
N GLN A 36 10.04 -4.29 7.73
CA GLN A 36 9.58 -5.60 8.22
C GLN A 36 9.39 -6.53 7.03
N ILE A 37 10.10 -7.64 7.00
CA ILE A 37 9.96 -8.70 5.98
C ILE A 37 9.10 -9.80 6.56
N VAL A 38 7.99 -10.14 5.89
CA VAL A 38 7.02 -11.13 6.36
C VAL A 38 6.85 -12.25 5.35
N CYS A 39 7.04 -13.48 5.80
CA CYS A 39 6.65 -14.68 5.06
C CYS A 39 5.42 -15.29 5.72
N ALA A 40 4.31 -15.35 4.98
CA ALA A 40 3.09 -15.99 5.42
C ALA A 40 2.86 -17.29 4.65
N TYR A 41 2.54 -18.39 5.36
CA TYR A 41 2.25 -19.66 4.75
C TYR A 41 1.03 -20.35 5.37
N SER A 42 0.26 -21.04 4.53
CA SER A 42 -0.89 -21.83 4.99
C SER A 42 -0.46 -23.27 5.25
N LEU A 43 -0.89 -23.80 6.38
CA LEU A 43 -0.84 -25.26 6.57
C LEU A 43 -1.98 -25.91 5.78
N PRO A 44 -1.72 -27.07 5.13
CA PRO A 44 -2.79 -27.84 4.54
C PRO A 44 -3.84 -28.17 5.61
N SER A 45 -5.09 -27.77 5.40
CA SER A 45 -6.18 -28.17 6.31
C SER A 45 -6.52 -29.63 6.05
N TYR A 46 -5.92 -30.53 6.81
CA TYR A 46 -6.37 -31.91 6.88
C TYR A 46 -7.68 -31.98 7.68
N ALA A 47 -8.76 -31.46 7.10
CA ALA A 47 -10.09 -31.68 7.61
C ALA A 47 -10.41 -33.16 7.43
N ALA A 48 -10.47 -33.91 8.56
CA ALA A 48 -10.97 -35.26 8.70
C ALA A 48 -10.10 -36.39 8.11
N VAL A 49 -8.91 -36.65 8.68
CA VAL A 49 -8.27 -37.95 8.51
C VAL A 49 -7.66 -38.43 9.86
N SER A 50 -7.92 -39.69 10.17
CA SER A 50 -7.45 -40.57 11.25
C SER A 50 -6.13 -40.21 11.96
N PHE A 51 -5.91 -40.79 13.15
CA PHE A 51 -4.79 -40.63 14.09
C PHE A 51 -3.38 -40.65 13.48
N ASP A 52 -3.22 -41.19 12.28
CA ASP A 52 -1.96 -41.23 11.53
C ASP A 52 -1.59 -39.88 10.86
N ALA A 53 -2.58 -38.99 10.67
CA ALA A 53 -2.38 -37.68 10.06
C ALA A 53 -1.68 -36.65 10.96
N THR A 54 -1.68 -36.87 12.27
CA THR A 54 -1.02 -35.94 13.22
C THR A 54 0.49 -35.98 13.08
N TYR A 55 1.09 -37.12 12.74
CA TYR A 55 2.53 -37.24 12.56
C TYR A 55 3.02 -36.65 11.26
N THR A 56 2.24 -36.80 10.18
CA THR A 56 2.50 -36.15 8.87
C THR A 56 2.34 -34.65 8.94
N ALA A 57 1.30 -34.15 9.62
CA ALA A 57 1.06 -32.70 9.77
C ALA A 57 2.18 -31.97 10.54
N MET A 58 2.79 -32.60 11.56
CA MET A 58 3.96 -32.03 12.26
C MET A 58 5.22 -32.00 11.40
N GLY A 59 5.41 -32.98 10.51
CA GLY A 59 6.50 -33.01 9.54
C GLY A 59 6.37 -31.92 8.49
N ASP A 60 5.17 -31.70 8.00
CA ASP A 60 4.86 -30.69 6.98
C ASP A 60 4.99 -29.26 7.52
N ASP A 61 4.63 -29.03 8.79
CA ASP A 61 4.81 -27.71 9.43
C ASP A 61 6.29 -27.36 9.62
N ASN A 62 7.12 -28.33 10.06
CA ASN A 62 8.55 -28.12 10.20
C ASN A 62 9.23 -27.83 8.85
N ALA A 63 8.83 -28.50 7.76
CA ALA A 63 9.35 -28.26 6.42
C ALA A 63 8.94 -26.88 5.91
N ALA A 64 7.66 -26.52 6.01
CA ALA A 64 7.16 -25.22 5.60
C ALA A 64 7.77 -24.05 6.39
N HIS A 65 7.99 -24.25 7.69
CA HIS A 65 8.68 -23.28 8.53
C HIS A 65 10.15 -23.11 8.13
N SER A 66 10.86 -24.21 7.83
CA SER A 66 12.24 -24.18 7.35
C SER A 66 12.36 -23.47 6.00
N ASP A 67 11.44 -23.73 5.07
CA ASP A 67 11.38 -23.05 3.78
C ASP A 67 11.13 -21.54 3.97
N ALA A 68 10.23 -21.16 4.87
CA ALA A 68 9.96 -19.76 5.19
C ALA A 68 11.19 -19.05 5.79
N GLN A 69 11.97 -19.74 6.62
CA GLN A 69 13.24 -19.21 7.16
C GLN A 69 14.26 -18.96 6.04
N GLU A 70 14.40 -19.89 5.08
CA GLU A 70 15.30 -19.72 3.95
C GLU A 70 14.87 -18.54 3.07
N ILE A 71 13.56 -18.41 2.78
CA ILE A 71 12.99 -17.28 2.04
C ILE A 71 13.31 -15.95 2.73
N LEU A 72 13.07 -15.87 4.04
CA LEU A 72 13.35 -14.67 4.83
C LEU A 72 14.84 -14.34 4.88
N SER A 73 15.70 -15.33 4.98
CA SER A 73 17.16 -15.13 4.96
C SER A 73 17.62 -14.50 3.64
N LYS A 74 17.12 -14.98 2.49
CA LYS A 74 17.41 -14.42 1.17
C LYS A 74 16.87 -12.98 1.03
N ALA A 75 15.63 -12.75 1.48
CA ALA A 75 15.03 -11.43 1.43
C ALA A 75 15.77 -10.44 2.35
N LYS A 76 16.19 -10.89 3.54
CA LYS A 76 16.99 -10.06 4.45
C LYS A 76 18.34 -9.69 3.85
N ALA A 77 19.02 -10.61 3.18
CA ALA A 77 20.28 -10.32 2.49
C ALA A 77 20.13 -9.19 1.45
N ILE A 78 19.01 -9.16 0.71
CA ILE A 78 18.70 -8.09 -0.24
C ILE A 78 18.57 -6.73 0.47
N ALA A 79 17.92 -6.68 1.64
CA ALA A 79 17.80 -5.45 2.42
C ALA A 79 19.15 -5.01 3.00
N ASP A 80 19.95 -5.96 3.51
CA ASP A 80 21.29 -5.71 4.05
C ASP A 80 22.23 -5.15 2.97
N GLU A 81 22.16 -5.66 1.71
CA GLU A 81 22.92 -5.13 0.56
C GLU A 81 22.56 -3.68 0.23
N GLN A 82 21.31 -3.25 0.49
CA GLN A 82 20.88 -1.86 0.37
C GLN A 82 21.27 -1.00 1.60
N GLY A 83 21.83 -1.61 2.64
CA GLY A 83 22.17 -0.95 3.90
C GLY A 83 20.94 -0.60 4.74
N VAL A 84 19.89 -1.40 4.69
CA VAL A 84 18.64 -1.22 5.43
C VAL A 84 18.51 -2.27 6.49
N GLU A 85 18.34 -1.83 7.75
CA GLU A 85 18.02 -2.76 8.85
C GLU A 85 16.60 -3.29 8.66
N ALA A 86 16.47 -4.62 8.57
CA ALA A 86 15.20 -5.29 8.38
C ALA A 86 14.98 -6.36 9.46
N ALA A 87 13.80 -6.32 10.08
CA ALA A 87 13.30 -7.39 10.93
C ALA A 87 12.53 -8.42 10.08
N THR A 88 12.56 -9.68 10.49
CA THR A 88 11.87 -10.78 9.80
C THR A 88 10.78 -11.38 10.68
N LEU A 89 9.69 -11.84 10.06
CA LEU A 89 8.55 -12.46 10.75
C LEU A 89 7.97 -13.59 9.89
N ILE A 90 7.74 -14.74 10.51
CA ILE A 90 6.98 -15.84 9.92
C ILE A 90 5.57 -15.82 10.53
N VAL A 91 4.55 -15.94 9.69
CA VAL A 91 3.15 -16.00 10.13
C VAL A 91 2.46 -17.19 9.49
N THR A 92 1.83 -18.03 10.30
CA THR A 92 0.98 -19.12 9.80
C THR A 92 -0.43 -18.60 9.52
N GLY A 93 -0.96 -18.87 8.35
CA GLY A 93 -2.29 -18.47 7.92
C GLY A 93 -2.37 -18.23 6.41
N ASP A 94 -3.58 -18.00 5.91
CA ASP A 94 -3.76 -17.57 4.52
C ASP A 94 -3.07 -16.22 4.27
N PRO A 95 -2.10 -16.13 3.33
CA PRO A 95 -1.30 -14.93 3.14
C PRO A 95 -2.13 -13.66 2.90
N ALA A 96 -3.21 -13.74 2.12
CA ALA A 96 -4.03 -12.57 1.84
C ALA A 96 -4.70 -12.04 3.12
N SER A 97 -5.25 -12.93 3.94
CA SER A 97 -5.88 -12.59 5.22
C SER A 97 -4.88 -12.05 6.23
N VAL A 98 -3.69 -12.67 6.33
CA VAL A 98 -2.59 -12.22 7.19
C VAL A 98 -2.17 -10.80 6.85
N PHE A 99 -1.91 -10.50 5.57
CA PHE A 99 -1.48 -9.17 5.17
C PHE A 99 -2.59 -8.11 5.31
N VAL A 100 -3.87 -8.46 5.13
CA VAL A 100 -4.99 -7.56 5.42
C VAL A 100 -5.01 -7.16 6.89
N GLU A 101 -4.84 -8.11 7.81
CA GLU A 101 -4.79 -7.78 9.24
C GLU A 101 -3.53 -6.97 9.61
N LEU A 102 -2.37 -7.34 9.08
CA LEU A 102 -1.13 -6.59 9.30
C LEU A 102 -1.22 -5.15 8.75
N SER A 103 -1.99 -4.91 7.69
CA SER A 103 -2.15 -3.57 7.10
C SER A 103 -2.73 -2.52 8.05
N ARG A 104 -3.29 -2.93 9.19
CA ARG A 104 -3.77 -2.02 10.25
C ARG A 104 -2.64 -1.36 11.04
N ASN A 105 -1.44 -1.96 11.00
CA ASN A 105 -0.32 -1.60 11.87
C ASN A 105 0.88 -1.03 11.10
N TYR A 106 0.82 -0.96 9.77
CA TYR A 106 1.90 -0.46 8.92
C TYR A 106 1.42 0.67 8.02
N ASN A 107 2.34 1.55 7.62
CA ASN A 107 2.04 2.69 6.74
C ASN A 107 2.00 2.31 5.27
N LEU A 108 2.65 1.22 4.90
CA LEU A 108 2.76 0.73 3.53
C LEU A 108 3.03 -0.77 3.55
N ILE A 109 2.39 -1.50 2.65
CA ILE A 109 2.76 -2.89 2.35
C ILE A 109 3.23 -2.98 0.91
N VAL A 110 4.35 -3.67 0.70
CA VAL A 110 4.92 -3.94 -0.61
C VAL A 110 4.84 -5.43 -0.91
N ILE A 111 4.37 -5.79 -2.09
CA ILE A 111 4.27 -7.19 -2.54
C ILE A 111 4.67 -7.31 -4.00
N GLY A 112 5.08 -8.50 -4.42
CA GLY A 112 5.21 -8.84 -5.84
C GLY A 112 3.85 -9.03 -6.50
N ASN A 113 3.77 -8.81 -7.81
CA ASN A 113 2.53 -9.04 -8.57
C ASN A 113 2.17 -10.52 -8.73
N ARG A 114 3.14 -11.42 -8.57
CA ARG A 114 2.99 -12.89 -8.70
C ARG A 114 3.74 -13.62 -7.58
N GLY A 115 3.25 -14.81 -7.22
CA GLY A 115 3.87 -15.69 -6.24
C GLY A 115 4.32 -17.02 -6.85
N LYS A 116 4.88 -17.92 -6.02
CA LYS A 116 5.35 -19.26 -6.41
C LYS A 116 4.27 -20.16 -7.04
N GLY A 117 2.97 -19.90 -6.80
CA GLY A 117 1.86 -20.75 -7.25
C GLY A 117 1.22 -20.36 -8.57
N GLY A 118 1.77 -19.41 -9.31
CA GLY A 118 1.19 -18.91 -10.57
C GLY A 118 1.29 -19.93 -11.71
N LEU A 119 0.17 -20.58 -12.05
CA LEU A 119 0.08 -21.60 -13.11
C LEU A 119 0.09 -21.06 -14.54
N ALA A 120 0.09 -19.74 -14.74
CA ALA A 120 0.15 -19.13 -16.07
C ALA A 120 0.86 -17.78 -16.00
N GLU A 121 1.65 -17.48 -17.01
CA GLU A 121 2.50 -16.27 -17.12
C GLU A 121 1.75 -14.93 -17.02
N ARG A 122 0.40 -14.93 -17.05
CA ARG A 122 -0.46 -13.74 -17.09
C ARG A 122 -1.47 -13.61 -15.93
N LEU A 123 -1.44 -14.49 -14.91
CA LEU A 123 -2.39 -14.41 -13.80
C LEU A 123 -1.77 -13.70 -12.59
N LEU A 124 -2.50 -12.74 -12.03
CA LEU A 124 -2.18 -12.11 -10.75
C LEU A 124 -2.23 -13.15 -9.61
N GLY A 125 -1.33 -13.02 -8.65
CA GLY A 125 -1.41 -13.80 -7.42
C GLY A 125 -2.68 -13.47 -6.60
N THR A 126 -3.14 -14.42 -5.79
CA THR A 126 -4.33 -14.23 -4.93
C THR A 126 -4.15 -13.05 -3.97
N THR A 127 -2.97 -12.91 -3.37
CA THR A 127 -2.62 -11.80 -2.47
C THR A 127 -2.59 -10.47 -3.21
N SER A 128 -1.93 -10.39 -4.37
CA SER A 128 -1.83 -9.16 -5.16
C SER A 128 -3.16 -8.70 -5.76
N SER A 129 -4.10 -9.61 -5.94
CA SER A 129 -5.46 -9.30 -6.39
C SER A 129 -6.37 -8.81 -5.27
N SER A 130 -6.26 -9.39 -4.07
CA SER A 130 -7.16 -9.14 -2.95
C SER A 130 -6.68 -8.04 -2.01
N LEU A 131 -5.39 -7.98 -1.71
CA LEU A 131 -4.83 -7.04 -0.73
C LEU A 131 -5.14 -5.57 -1.06
N PRO A 132 -4.99 -5.07 -2.31
CA PRO A 132 -5.34 -3.69 -2.66
C PRO A 132 -6.82 -3.33 -2.43
N ALA A 133 -7.70 -4.33 -2.40
CA ALA A 133 -9.13 -4.13 -2.17
C ALA A 133 -9.51 -4.04 -0.68
N TYR A 134 -8.76 -4.75 0.18
CA TYR A 134 -9.15 -4.96 1.58
C TYR A 134 -8.23 -4.31 2.60
N ALA A 135 -7.03 -3.88 2.22
CA ALA A 135 -6.05 -3.31 3.14
C ALA A 135 -6.48 -1.98 3.77
N TYR A 136 -5.92 -1.69 4.94
CA TYR A 136 -6.12 -0.46 5.71
C TYR A 136 -4.95 0.53 5.58
N CYS A 137 -3.90 0.19 4.84
CA CYS A 137 -2.82 1.08 4.43
C CYS A 137 -2.61 0.98 2.91
N PRO A 138 -1.91 1.93 2.29
CA PRO A 138 -1.50 1.83 0.90
C PRO A 138 -0.71 0.55 0.59
N ILE A 139 -0.81 0.11 -0.68
CA ILE A 139 -0.17 -1.11 -1.15
C ILE A 139 0.66 -0.77 -2.40
N VAL A 140 1.92 -1.20 -2.44
CA VAL A 140 2.71 -1.19 -3.68
C VAL A 140 2.80 -2.61 -4.22
N VAL A 141 2.37 -2.76 -5.47
CA VAL A 141 2.51 -4.01 -6.22
C VAL A 141 3.65 -3.84 -7.21
N VAL A 142 4.70 -4.64 -7.05
CA VAL A 142 5.91 -4.57 -7.87
C VAL A 142 5.88 -5.68 -8.93
N PRO A 143 5.86 -5.33 -10.23
CA PRO A 143 5.92 -6.30 -11.30
C PRO A 143 7.32 -6.90 -11.43
N TYR A 144 7.39 -8.17 -11.88
CA TYR A 144 8.66 -8.84 -12.14
C TYR A 144 9.05 -8.77 -13.62
N THR A 145 8.07 -9.00 -14.49
CA THR A 145 8.22 -8.95 -15.95
C THR A 145 7.16 -8.07 -16.57
N ASP A 146 7.42 -7.54 -17.75
CA ASP A 146 6.41 -6.93 -18.63
C ASP A 146 5.50 -8.01 -19.28
N ASP A 147 4.57 -7.55 -20.12
CA ASP A 147 3.64 -8.44 -20.85
C ASP A 147 4.34 -9.38 -21.85
N ASP A 148 5.56 -9.04 -22.28
CA ASP A 148 6.38 -9.84 -23.20
C ASP A 148 7.33 -10.80 -22.44
N GLY A 149 7.30 -10.78 -21.10
CA GLY A 149 8.14 -11.63 -20.23
C GLY A 149 9.55 -11.09 -19.99
N ASN A 150 9.87 -9.86 -20.41
CA ASN A 150 11.15 -9.24 -20.14
C ASN A 150 11.27 -8.84 -18.68
N LEU A 151 12.46 -9.00 -18.08
CA LEU A 151 12.72 -8.59 -16.71
C LEU A 151 12.62 -7.06 -16.56
N MET A 152 11.82 -6.63 -15.61
CA MET A 152 11.69 -5.21 -15.29
C MET A 152 12.90 -4.70 -14.53
N HIS A 153 13.43 -3.56 -14.96
CA HIS A 153 14.45 -2.82 -14.22
C HIS A 153 13.79 -1.80 -13.30
N LEU A 154 14.21 -1.79 -12.04
CA LEU A 154 13.80 -0.78 -11.07
C LEU A 154 14.95 0.20 -10.85
N ASN A 155 14.61 1.48 -10.80
CA ASN A 155 15.58 2.53 -10.52
C ASN A 155 15.78 2.70 -9.01
N ASN A 156 17.01 3.00 -8.59
CA ASN A 156 17.31 3.34 -7.20
C ASN A 156 16.72 4.70 -6.78
N THR A 157 16.45 5.56 -7.74
CA THR A 157 15.91 6.91 -7.51
C THR A 157 14.60 7.03 -8.29
N ILE A 158 13.58 7.55 -7.62
CA ILE A 158 12.31 7.89 -8.25
C ILE A 158 12.39 9.33 -8.72
N THR A 159 12.26 9.54 -10.02
CA THR A 159 12.37 10.85 -10.68
C THR A 159 11.06 11.29 -11.31
N LYS A 160 10.17 10.34 -11.61
CA LYS A 160 8.87 10.60 -12.24
C LYS A 160 7.79 9.74 -11.62
N VAL A 161 6.73 10.39 -11.18
CA VAL A 161 5.54 9.76 -10.60
C VAL A 161 4.34 10.10 -11.47
N ALA A 162 3.58 9.10 -11.90
CA ALA A 162 2.28 9.32 -12.52
C ALA A 162 1.16 9.05 -11.51
N VAL A 163 0.04 9.78 -11.61
CA VAL A 163 -1.17 9.49 -10.84
C VAL A 163 -2.40 9.53 -11.72
N GLY A 164 -3.21 8.48 -11.63
CA GLY A 164 -4.55 8.47 -12.22
C GLY A 164 -5.51 9.25 -11.33
N SER A 165 -6.03 10.37 -11.85
CA SER A 165 -6.96 11.24 -11.12
C SER A 165 -8.32 11.28 -11.78
N ASP A 166 -9.35 10.98 -10.99
CA ASP A 166 -10.75 11.22 -11.32
C ASP A 166 -11.40 12.02 -10.17
N GLU A 167 -12.67 12.40 -10.30
CA GLU A 167 -13.37 13.19 -9.29
C GLU A 167 -13.83 12.37 -8.07
N SER A 168 -13.49 11.07 -8.02
CA SER A 168 -13.82 10.26 -6.86
C SER A 168 -12.95 10.64 -5.65
N LYS A 169 -13.49 10.48 -4.45
CA LYS A 169 -12.74 10.70 -3.21
C LYS A 169 -11.47 9.85 -3.12
N TRP A 170 -11.46 8.69 -3.74
CA TRP A 170 -10.29 7.79 -3.79
C TRP A 170 -9.24 8.30 -4.78
N GLY A 171 -9.67 8.86 -5.92
CA GLY A 171 -8.80 9.52 -6.90
C GLY A 171 -8.17 10.79 -6.33
N LEU A 172 -8.95 11.61 -5.61
CA LEU A 172 -8.43 12.79 -4.91
C LEU A 172 -7.41 12.42 -3.84
N LYS A 173 -7.70 11.36 -3.04
CA LYS A 173 -6.73 10.89 -2.04
C LYS A 173 -5.47 10.28 -2.66
N ALA A 174 -5.59 9.62 -3.81
CA ALA A 174 -4.46 9.13 -4.58
C ALA A 174 -3.58 10.29 -5.08
N LEU A 175 -4.19 11.41 -5.50
CA LEU A 175 -3.48 12.63 -5.92
C LEU A 175 -2.70 13.25 -4.74
N ASP A 176 -3.31 13.39 -3.55
CA ASP A 176 -2.62 13.89 -2.34
C ASP A 176 -1.38 13.03 -2.00
N ILE A 177 -1.56 11.71 -2.03
CA ILE A 177 -0.48 10.77 -1.73
C ILE A 177 0.62 10.84 -2.79
N ALA A 178 0.26 10.90 -4.06
CA ALA A 178 1.21 11.00 -5.16
C ALA A 178 2.04 12.29 -5.09
N ALA A 179 1.41 13.40 -4.74
CA ALA A 179 2.09 14.69 -4.55
C ALA A 179 3.08 14.65 -3.39
N SER A 180 2.65 14.14 -2.23
CA SER A 180 3.54 13.96 -1.07
C SER A 180 4.70 13.02 -1.38
N PHE A 181 4.43 11.92 -2.10
CA PHE A 181 5.41 10.94 -2.53
C PHE A 181 6.42 11.56 -3.51
N ALA A 182 5.95 12.25 -4.56
CA ALA A 182 6.80 12.93 -5.53
C ALA A 182 7.66 14.00 -4.86
N ASN A 183 7.08 14.82 -3.98
CA ASN A 183 7.82 15.83 -3.23
C ASN A 183 8.92 15.23 -2.33
N MET A 184 8.65 14.11 -1.66
CA MET A 184 9.64 13.41 -0.83
C MET A 184 10.85 12.95 -1.66
N TRP A 185 10.65 12.54 -2.91
CA TRP A 185 11.72 12.10 -3.80
C TRP A 185 12.34 13.23 -4.63
N GLY A 186 11.78 14.44 -4.63
CA GLY A 186 12.15 15.51 -5.56
C GLY A 186 11.81 15.16 -7.01
N ALA A 187 10.79 14.32 -7.20
CA ALA A 187 10.35 13.80 -8.49
C ALA A 187 9.34 14.74 -9.16
N GLU A 188 9.22 14.63 -10.47
CA GLU A 188 8.13 15.25 -11.23
C GLU A 188 6.83 14.44 -11.06
N LEU A 189 5.68 15.12 -10.99
CA LEU A 189 4.36 14.52 -10.89
C LEU A 189 3.58 14.72 -12.18
N ASP A 190 3.17 13.65 -12.85
CA ASP A 190 2.23 13.70 -13.97
C ASP A 190 0.83 13.26 -13.52
N VAL A 191 -0.13 14.19 -13.58
CA VAL A 191 -1.51 13.94 -13.19
C VAL A 191 -2.32 13.62 -14.44
N ILE A 192 -2.73 12.36 -14.57
CA ILE A 192 -3.37 11.81 -15.76
C ILE A 192 -4.87 11.62 -15.52
N SER A 193 -5.69 12.24 -16.35
CA SER A 193 -7.15 12.06 -16.39
C SER A 193 -7.56 11.47 -17.73
N ALA A 194 -8.48 10.51 -17.73
CA ALA A 194 -9.00 9.90 -18.94
C ALA A 194 -10.40 10.41 -19.24
N ALA A 195 -10.57 11.10 -20.35
CA ALA A 195 -11.83 11.60 -20.85
C ALA A 195 -12.55 10.58 -21.74
N PRO A 196 -13.88 10.45 -21.69
CA PRO A 196 -14.61 9.57 -22.58
C PRO A 196 -14.44 10.04 -24.04
N LYS A 197 -14.31 9.08 -24.98
CA LYS A 197 -14.37 9.41 -26.41
C LYS A 197 -15.79 9.72 -26.82
N VAL A 198 -15.96 10.86 -27.49
CA VAL A 198 -17.24 11.29 -28.07
C VAL A 198 -17.11 11.21 -29.60
N GLN A 199 -18.17 10.84 -30.29
CA GLN A 199 -18.14 10.82 -31.76
C GLN A 199 -18.14 12.24 -32.31
N GLY A 200 -17.11 12.60 -33.08
CA GLY A 200 -16.95 13.88 -33.80
C GLY A 200 -15.82 14.74 -33.22
N SER A 201 -15.03 15.37 -34.10
CA SER A 201 -13.82 16.12 -33.74
C SER A 201 -14.07 17.30 -32.78
N ASP A 202 -15.20 17.99 -32.91
CA ASP A 202 -15.52 19.15 -32.08
C ASP A 202 -16.05 18.74 -30.70
N GLY A 203 -16.77 17.59 -30.62
CA GLY A 203 -17.23 17.03 -29.36
C GLY A 203 -16.06 16.51 -28.49
N ASP A 204 -15.12 15.85 -29.09
CA ASP A 204 -13.90 15.37 -28.39
C ASP A 204 -13.11 16.54 -27.80
N LYS A 205 -12.94 17.63 -28.57
CA LYS A 205 -12.21 18.82 -28.12
C LYS A 205 -12.85 19.49 -26.91
N ALA A 206 -14.16 19.73 -26.97
CA ALA A 206 -14.89 20.35 -25.86
C ALA A 206 -14.84 19.49 -24.58
N VAL A 207 -14.96 18.16 -24.72
CA VAL A 207 -14.84 17.24 -23.57
C VAL A 207 -13.43 17.26 -22.99
N MET A 208 -12.40 17.27 -23.82
CA MET A 208 -11.00 17.35 -23.35
C MET A 208 -10.72 18.68 -22.62
N GLU A 209 -11.22 19.80 -23.12
CA GLU A 209 -11.11 21.10 -22.48
C GLU A 209 -11.79 21.11 -21.11
N SER A 210 -13.03 20.60 -20.99
CA SER A 210 -13.74 20.48 -19.71
C SER A 210 -12.97 19.61 -18.70
N PHE A 211 -12.42 18.47 -19.14
CA PHE A 211 -11.60 17.61 -18.27
C PHE A 211 -10.29 18.27 -17.83
N MET A 212 -9.72 19.15 -18.66
CA MET A 212 -8.54 19.92 -18.29
C MET A 212 -8.88 20.99 -17.25
N GLU A 213 -9.98 21.71 -17.39
CA GLU A 213 -10.46 22.67 -16.40
C GLU A 213 -10.73 22.01 -15.04
N ASP A 214 -11.40 20.85 -15.03
CA ASP A 214 -11.66 20.08 -13.81
C ASP A 214 -10.35 19.57 -13.17
N LEU A 215 -9.37 19.23 -13.99
CA LEU A 215 -8.06 18.78 -13.53
C LEU A 215 -7.28 19.92 -12.87
N GLU A 216 -7.32 21.12 -13.44
CA GLU A 216 -6.70 22.33 -12.85
C GLU A 216 -7.30 22.66 -11.48
N VAL A 217 -8.63 22.60 -11.33
CA VAL A 217 -9.30 22.83 -10.05
C VAL A 217 -8.81 21.82 -8.98
N ARG A 218 -8.62 20.55 -9.36
CA ARG A 218 -8.15 19.50 -8.45
C ARG A 218 -6.68 19.66 -8.07
N ILE A 219 -5.84 20.16 -8.97
CA ILE A 219 -4.40 20.31 -8.75
C ILE A 219 -4.07 21.54 -7.92
N LYS A 220 -4.88 22.60 -8.00
CA LYS A 220 -4.61 23.87 -7.31
C LYS A 220 -4.27 23.73 -5.81
N PRO A 221 -5.01 22.96 -4.98
CA PRO A 221 -4.64 22.76 -3.57
C PRO A 221 -3.28 22.05 -3.39
N ILE A 222 -2.89 21.22 -4.35
CA ILE A 222 -1.59 20.53 -4.35
C ILE A 222 -0.47 21.53 -4.63
N GLU A 223 -0.62 22.41 -5.61
CA GLU A 223 0.35 23.48 -5.94
C GLU A 223 0.53 24.44 -4.78
N GLU A 224 -0.56 24.76 -4.07
CA GLU A 224 -0.50 25.60 -2.86
C GLU A 224 0.27 24.91 -1.71
N SER A 225 0.13 23.58 -1.59
CA SER A 225 0.80 22.78 -0.54
C SER A 225 2.26 22.44 -0.87
N TYR A 226 2.59 22.32 -2.16
CA TYR A 226 3.92 21.93 -2.66
C TYR A 226 4.35 22.86 -3.80
N PRO A 227 4.71 24.13 -3.52
CA PRO A 227 4.99 25.16 -4.55
C PRO A 227 6.20 24.83 -5.44
N ASP A 228 7.14 24.02 -4.97
CA ASP A 228 8.33 23.62 -5.74
C ASP A 228 8.14 22.32 -6.52
N LEU A 229 6.98 21.63 -6.37
CA LEU A 229 6.69 20.39 -7.06
C LEU A 229 6.36 20.67 -8.54
N LYS A 230 7.11 20.07 -9.45
CA LYS A 230 6.81 20.15 -10.88
C LYS A 230 5.64 19.23 -11.21
N ILE A 231 4.53 19.83 -11.62
CA ILE A 231 3.29 19.10 -11.94
C ILE A 231 2.96 19.26 -13.42
N THR A 232 2.85 18.14 -14.13
CA THR A 232 2.33 18.05 -15.49
C THR A 232 0.87 17.61 -15.47
N ARG A 233 0.07 18.14 -16.36
CA ARG A 233 -1.35 17.85 -16.53
C ARG A 233 -1.58 17.13 -17.83
N THR A 234 -2.09 15.92 -17.78
CA THR A 234 -2.30 15.09 -18.96
C THR A 234 -3.76 14.63 -19.02
N VAL A 235 -4.49 15.09 -20.02
CA VAL A 235 -5.83 14.56 -20.32
C VAL A 235 -5.75 13.74 -21.59
N VAL A 236 -6.18 12.48 -21.51
CA VAL A 236 -6.14 11.56 -22.66
C VAL A 236 -7.55 11.08 -23.01
N PRO A 237 -7.90 10.95 -24.30
CA PRO A 237 -9.18 10.40 -24.71
C PRO A 237 -9.18 8.87 -24.54
N GLY A 238 -10.24 8.31 -23.95
CA GLY A 238 -10.51 6.88 -23.92
C GLY A 238 -10.32 6.19 -22.59
N ASN A 239 -9.56 5.09 -22.59
CA ASN A 239 -9.53 4.16 -21.46
C ASN A 239 -8.40 4.49 -20.48
N ALA A 240 -8.75 4.71 -19.21
CA ALA A 240 -7.81 4.99 -18.14
C ALA A 240 -6.77 3.86 -17.92
N VAL A 241 -7.15 2.58 -18.08
CA VAL A 241 -6.21 1.45 -17.97
C VAL A 241 -5.10 1.59 -19.01
N GLN A 242 -5.47 1.84 -20.28
CA GLN A 242 -4.48 1.97 -21.35
C GLN A 242 -3.56 3.18 -21.14
N ALA A 243 -4.12 4.32 -20.72
CA ALA A 243 -3.37 5.53 -20.45
C ALA A 243 -2.33 5.33 -19.35
N LEU A 244 -2.76 4.77 -18.20
CA LEU A 244 -1.90 4.56 -17.04
C LEU A 244 -0.91 3.40 -17.24
N THR A 245 -1.31 2.35 -17.97
CA THR A 245 -0.35 1.29 -18.38
C THR A 245 0.74 1.88 -19.28
N LYS A 246 0.37 2.74 -20.25
CA LYS A 246 1.37 3.44 -21.05
C LYS A 246 2.27 4.33 -20.21
N ALA A 247 1.72 5.07 -19.25
CA ALA A 247 2.51 5.90 -18.34
C ALA A 247 3.51 5.07 -17.52
N SER A 248 3.20 3.81 -17.19
CA SER A 248 4.12 2.96 -16.43
C SER A 248 5.43 2.59 -17.16
N TYR A 249 5.54 2.85 -18.47
CA TYR A 249 6.80 2.69 -19.23
C TYR A 249 7.76 3.87 -19.03
N ASP A 250 7.24 5.06 -18.75
CA ASP A 250 8.01 6.31 -18.70
C ASP A 250 8.10 6.89 -17.27
N HIS A 251 7.43 6.27 -16.30
CA HIS A 251 7.39 6.71 -14.90
C HIS A 251 7.86 5.60 -13.95
N ASP A 252 8.54 6.00 -12.88
CA ASP A 252 9.09 5.06 -11.89
C ASP A 252 8.01 4.43 -10.99
N VAL A 253 6.89 5.13 -10.79
CA VAL A 253 5.73 4.66 -10.01
C VAL A 253 4.44 5.24 -10.60
N VAL A 254 3.39 4.42 -10.67
CA VAL A 254 2.03 4.87 -11.02
C VAL A 254 1.11 4.73 -9.81
N VAL A 255 0.50 5.83 -9.38
CA VAL A 255 -0.40 5.90 -8.22
C VAL A 255 -1.85 5.88 -8.66
N VAL A 256 -2.69 5.07 -8.02
CA VAL A 256 -4.13 5.01 -8.29
C VAL A 256 -4.94 4.76 -7.03
N GLY A 257 -6.19 5.24 -6.99
CA GLY A 257 -7.17 4.78 -6.02
C GLY A 257 -7.63 3.35 -6.31
N SER A 258 -7.92 2.57 -5.30
CA SER A 258 -8.48 1.22 -5.49
C SER A 258 -9.90 1.23 -6.08
N ARG A 259 -10.54 2.38 -6.11
CA ARG A 259 -11.87 2.66 -6.68
C ARG A 259 -11.84 3.98 -7.45
N GLY A 260 -12.80 4.16 -8.35
CA GLY A 260 -13.05 5.39 -9.09
C GLY A 260 -14.55 5.66 -9.26
N ARG A 261 -14.92 6.61 -10.13
CA ARG A 261 -16.30 7.04 -10.39
C ARG A 261 -17.26 5.91 -10.80
N GLY A 262 -16.78 4.87 -11.47
CA GLY A 262 -17.59 3.77 -12.02
C GLY A 262 -18.03 2.71 -11.00
N GLY A 263 -18.19 3.07 -9.73
CA GLY A 263 -18.44 2.18 -8.61
C GLY A 263 -19.62 1.21 -8.76
N PHE A 264 -19.43 0.11 -9.50
CA PHE A 264 -20.33 -1.03 -9.39
C PHE A 264 -20.29 -1.55 -7.95
N THR A 265 -21.44 -1.46 -7.28
CA THR A 265 -21.67 -1.99 -5.93
C THR A 265 -21.54 -3.51 -5.95
N GLY A 266 -20.38 -4.06 -5.71
CA GLY A 266 -20.13 -5.51 -5.74
C GLY A 266 -18.72 -5.86 -6.17
N LEU A 267 -18.05 -5.02 -6.95
CA LEU A 267 -16.63 -5.22 -7.27
C LEU A 267 -15.76 -4.73 -6.11
N LEU A 268 -14.81 -5.53 -5.72
CA LEU A 268 -13.90 -5.23 -4.61
C LEU A 268 -12.81 -4.23 -5.01
N LEU A 269 -12.37 -4.27 -6.25
CA LEU A 269 -11.34 -3.42 -6.86
C LEU A 269 -11.91 -2.77 -8.12
N GLY A 270 -11.52 -1.52 -8.42
CA GLY A 270 -11.90 -0.83 -9.63
C GLY A 270 -11.24 -1.44 -10.88
N SER A 271 -11.92 -1.38 -12.03
CA SER A 271 -11.39 -1.92 -13.29
C SER A 271 -10.04 -1.29 -13.68
N THR A 272 -9.85 0.00 -13.41
CA THR A 272 -8.60 0.73 -13.70
C THR A 272 -7.46 0.21 -12.83
N SER A 273 -7.64 0.14 -11.52
CA SER A 273 -6.61 -0.36 -10.61
C SER A 273 -6.30 -1.83 -10.85
N GLN A 274 -7.30 -2.67 -11.10
CA GLN A 274 -7.12 -4.08 -11.43
C GLN A 274 -6.34 -4.25 -12.74
N GLY A 275 -6.75 -3.55 -13.81
CA GLY A 275 -6.07 -3.61 -15.09
C GLY A 275 -4.62 -3.09 -15.02
N LEU A 276 -4.40 -2.02 -14.25
CA LEU A 276 -3.05 -1.49 -14.07
C LEU A 276 -2.14 -2.47 -13.32
N ILE A 277 -2.59 -3.08 -12.21
CA ILE A 277 -1.80 -4.08 -11.48
C ILE A 277 -1.44 -5.27 -12.37
N GLN A 278 -2.31 -5.60 -13.33
CA GLN A 278 -2.10 -6.71 -14.27
C GLN A 278 -1.11 -6.39 -15.38
N HIS A 279 -1.12 -5.14 -15.91
CA HIS A 279 -0.44 -4.78 -17.15
C HIS A 279 0.68 -3.74 -16.97
N ALA A 280 0.80 -3.08 -15.81
CA ALA A 280 1.87 -2.13 -15.59
C ALA A 280 3.24 -2.80 -15.61
N VAL A 281 4.20 -2.11 -16.21
CA VAL A 281 5.60 -2.53 -16.27
C VAL A 281 6.44 -1.95 -15.14
N GLY A 282 5.92 -0.98 -14.38
CA GLY A 282 6.53 -0.39 -13.18
C GLY A 282 5.68 -0.60 -11.93
N PRO A 283 6.20 -0.27 -10.74
CA PRO A 283 5.48 -0.33 -9.48
C PRO A 283 4.16 0.43 -9.49
N VAL A 284 3.10 -0.22 -9.02
CA VAL A 284 1.77 0.35 -8.90
C VAL A 284 1.46 0.61 -7.43
N TYR A 285 1.32 1.88 -7.07
CA TYR A 285 0.94 2.32 -5.74
C TYR A 285 -0.58 2.45 -5.68
N VAL A 286 -1.23 1.58 -4.94
CA VAL A 286 -2.70 1.56 -4.80
C VAL A 286 -3.13 2.12 -3.46
N VAL A 287 -4.05 3.07 -3.47
CA VAL A 287 -4.66 3.66 -2.28
C VAL A 287 -5.98 2.95 -1.99
N PRO A 288 -6.06 2.08 -0.96
CA PRO A 288 -7.25 1.29 -0.68
C PRO A 288 -8.43 2.12 -0.20
N ARG A 289 -9.65 1.67 -0.56
CA ARG A 289 -10.88 2.30 -0.10
C ARG A 289 -10.96 2.41 1.43
N LYS A 290 -10.64 1.33 2.14
CA LYS A 290 -10.70 1.30 3.61
C LYS A 290 -9.71 2.26 4.27
N TYR A 291 -8.57 2.50 3.64
CA TYR A 291 -7.61 3.50 4.11
C TYR A 291 -8.21 4.91 4.04
N VAL A 292 -8.88 5.26 2.94
CA VAL A 292 -9.54 6.57 2.75
C VAL A 292 -10.68 6.74 3.75
N GLU A 293 -11.56 5.74 3.87
CA GLU A 293 -12.72 5.77 4.78
C GLU A 293 -12.29 5.86 6.26
N ALA A 294 -11.19 5.20 6.64
CA ALA A 294 -10.65 5.30 8.00
C ALA A 294 -10.01 6.68 8.28
N ALA A 295 -9.46 7.35 7.29
CA ALA A 295 -8.94 8.71 7.42
C ALA A 295 -10.09 9.73 7.59
N GLU A 296 -11.17 9.60 6.81
CA GLU A 296 -12.37 10.43 6.92
C GLU A 296 -13.00 10.30 8.32
N SER A 297 -13.21 9.09 8.82
CA SER A 297 -13.81 8.86 10.14
C SER A 297 -12.97 9.40 11.31
N ARG A 298 -11.66 9.57 11.15
CA ARG A 298 -10.81 10.22 12.16
C ARG A 298 -10.99 11.75 12.16
N LEU A 299 -11.24 12.36 11.02
CA LEU A 299 -11.51 13.80 10.91
C LEU A 299 -12.87 14.16 11.52
N ASP A 300 -13.89 13.31 11.35
CA ASP A 300 -15.23 13.49 11.90
C ASP A 300 -15.27 13.35 13.44
N THR A 301 -14.27 12.70 14.04
CA THR A 301 -14.17 12.50 15.51
C THR A 301 -13.37 13.59 16.22
N VAL A 302 -12.73 14.52 15.50
CA VAL A 302 -12.08 15.69 16.12
C VAL A 302 -13.17 16.74 16.43
N PRO A 303 -13.38 17.14 17.71
CA PRO A 303 -14.37 18.15 18.06
C PRO A 303 -14.08 19.44 17.30
N SER A 304 -15.10 19.99 16.65
CA SER A 304 -15.01 21.21 15.84
C SER A 304 -14.76 22.50 16.64
N SER A 305 -14.67 22.40 17.97
CA SER A 305 -14.35 23.51 18.87
C SER A 305 -13.69 23.05 20.18
N PRO A 306 -12.72 23.82 20.73
CA PRO A 306 -12.17 23.58 22.06
C PRO A 306 -13.19 23.65 23.19
N ALA A 307 -14.41 24.15 22.92
CA ALA A 307 -15.49 24.29 23.88
C ALA A 307 -16.26 23.00 24.21
N ASP A 308 -16.11 21.95 23.37
CA ASP A 308 -16.81 20.68 23.50
C ASP A 308 -16.06 19.62 24.33
N VAL A 309 -14.92 19.99 24.91
CA VAL A 309 -14.18 19.13 25.82
C VAL A 309 -14.68 19.34 27.23
N GLU A 310 -15.73 18.64 27.64
CA GLU A 310 -16.06 18.52 29.07
C GLU A 310 -14.87 17.90 29.82
N PRO A 311 -14.38 18.54 30.89
CA PRO A 311 -13.33 17.94 31.74
C PRO A 311 -13.91 16.75 32.46
N LYS A 312 -13.67 15.53 31.99
CA LYS A 312 -13.89 14.33 32.77
C LYS A 312 -13.06 14.46 34.05
N ALA A 313 -13.74 14.69 35.14
CA ALA A 313 -13.21 14.77 36.50
C ALA A 313 -12.35 13.51 36.75
N LEU A 314 -11.05 13.71 36.88
CA LEU A 314 -10.12 12.74 37.44
C LEU A 314 -10.48 12.56 38.93
N GLY A 315 -11.23 11.51 39.21
CA GLY A 315 -11.49 11.05 40.57
C GLY A 315 -10.20 10.57 41.26
N VAL A 316 -9.46 11.50 41.82
CA VAL A 316 -8.35 11.20 42.72
C VAL A 316 -8.92 10.90 44.08
N HIS A 317 -9.17 9.62 44.39
CA HIS A 317 -9.37 9.16 45.77
C HIS A 317 -8.03 9.23 46.53
N ARG A 318 -7.77 10.39 47.17
CA ARG A 318 -6.81 10.50 48.25
C ARG A 318 -7.42 9.79 49.49
N ARG A 319 -7.01 8.58 49.77
CA ARG A 319 -7.14 8.02 51.12
C ARG A 319 -6.02 8.55 51.99
N CYS A 320 -6.30 9.61 52.74
CA CYS A 320 -5.54 9.94 53.93
C CYS A 320 -5.84 8.87 55.00
N ARG A 321 -4.85 8.10 55.40
CA ARG A 321 -4.84 7.45 56.74
C ARG A 321 -3.74 8.11 57.55
N GLY A 322 -4.19 8.92 58.49
CA GLY A 322 -3.39 9.34 59.62
C GLY A 322 -3.15 8.17 60.57
N ALA A 323 -1.99 8.12 61.13
CA ALA A 323 -1.73 7.48 62.41
C ALA A 323 -0.67 8.32 63.11
N ALA A 324 -1.16 9.04 64.10
CA ALA A 324 -0.35 9.62 65.15
C ALA A 324 0.09 8.47 66.11
N GLY A 325 1.31 8.55 66.59
CA GLY A 325 1.86 7.62 67.54
C GLY A 325 3.12 8.18 68.22
N ALA A 326 2.94 8.86 69.29
CA ALA A 326 3.99 9.38 70.17
C ALA A 326 4.75 8.27 70.88
N GLY A 327 5.97 8.53 71.32
CA GLY A 327 6.62 7.75 72.37
C GLY A 327 8.13 7.89 72.40
N ARG A 328 8.63 8.89 73.18
CA ARG A 328 9.69 8.86 74.19
C ARG A 328 10.85 7.88 74.03
N ALA A 329 12.05 8.41 73.99
CA ALA A 329 12.96 8.77 75.09
C ALA A 329 13.89 7.63 75.56
N ALA A 330 15.15 8.06 75.71
CA ALA A 330 16.17 7.55 76.60
C ALA A 330 17.14 6.46 76.07
N GLY A 331 18.39 6.82 76.14
CA GLY A 331 19.58 5.99 76.18
C GLY A 331 20.74 6.56 75.37
#